data_795e0e0bdbfa92dc47324472b6002d8e
#
_entry.id   795e0e0bdbfa92dc47324472b6002d8e
#
_cell.length_a   1.000
_cell.length_b   1.000
_cell.length_c   1.000
_cell.angle_alpha   90.00
_cell.angle_beta   90.00
_cell.angle_gamma   90.00
#
_symmetry.space_group_name_H-M   'P 1'
#
loop_
_entity.id
_entity.type
_entity.pdbx_description
1 polymer ?
#
loop_
_entity_poly.entity_id
_entity_poly.type
_entity_poly.pdbx_seq_one_letter_code
_entity_poly.pdbx_strand_id
1 'polypeptide(L)'
;MKASETEAIEYKLKDNVDLYIGDSLNISKKQKFRMIYFDPPFNSDRDYKLDCSSDLGFSDKWSDENYEEFIRKHIDVLYELLEEDGTLFFHISSMCMYIPEKILRNKFKLVEPIFWKKCRSKNNVKTKLGSVIDIIWKCNKNKNYKFNLVTQEKDATYLKNSFKNEDKRGNYSLGHLVTENTKMGYKYEIKIEDKIFNPASGWRIKEEELKKLIEEDRVQYPIK
;
A
#
# COMPACT_ATOMS: atom_id res chain seq x y z
N MET A 1 -28.73 -7.22 28.85
CA MET A 1 -28.53 -8.67 28.64
C MET A 1 -27.05 -8.93 28.57
N LYS A 2 -26.48 -9.74 29.46
CA LYS A 2 -25.07 -10.16 29.36
C LYS A 2 -24.97 -11.05 28.10
N ALA A 3 -24.13 -10.68 27.15
CA ALA A 3 -23.76 -11.56 26.06
C ALA A 3 -23.17 -12.82 26.66
N SER A 4 -23.78 -13.97 26.40
CA SER A 4 -23.21 -15.26 26.75
C SER A 4 -21.91 -15.37 25.96
N GLU A 5 -20.81 -15.71 26.64
CA GLU A 5 -19.55 -16.13 26.00
C GLU A 5 -19.85 -17.43 25.24
N THR A 6 -20.34 -17.28 24.01
CA THR A 6 -20.47 -18.41 23.08
C THR A 6 -19.06 -18.71 22.58
N GLU A 7 -18.54 -19.88 22.94
CA GLU A 7 -17.30 -20.41 22.38
C GLU A 7 -17.38 -20.37 20.84
N ALA A 8 -16.29 -19.95 20.20
CA ALA A 8 -16.23 -19.94 18.76
C ALA A 8 -16.32 -21.37 18.22
N ILE A 9 -17.19 -21.58 17.23
CA ILE A 9 -17.33 -22.89 16.57
C ILE A 9 -16.29 -22.97 15.47
N GLU A 10 -15.42 -23.98 15.53
CA GLU A 10 -14.37 -24.23 14.54
C GLU A 10 -14.84 -25.28 13.54
N TYR A 11 -14.67 -24.99 12.25
CA TYR A 11 -14.89 -25.91 11.14
C TYR A 11 -13.62 -26.04 10.30
N LYS A 12 -13.11 -27.26 10.14
CA LYS A 12 -12.05 -27.56 9.18
C LYS A 12 -12.64 -27.74 7.79
N LEU A 13 -12.43 -26.79 6.90
CA LEU A 13 -12.98 -26.82 5.55
C LEU A 13 -12.10 -27.60 4.56
N LYS A 14 -10.77 -27.47 4.69
CA LYS A 14 -9.73 -28.13 3.86
C LYS A 14 -8.45 -28.22 4.69
N ASP A 15 -7.46 -28.93 4.19
CA ASP A 15 -6.20 -29.19 4.90
C ASP A 15 -5.46 -27.96 5.47
N ASN A 16 -5.75 -26.75 4.97
CA ASN A 16 -5.10 -25.52 5.42
C ASN A 16 -6.09 -24.36 5.61
N VAL A 17 -7.39 -24.66 5.80
CA VAL A 17 -8.43 -23.64 5.96
C VAL A 17 -9.33 -24.00 7.13
N ASP A 18 -9.28 -23.18 8.17
CA ASP A 18 -10.13 -23.27 9.34
C ASP A 18 -11.12 -22.09 9.35
N LEU A 19 -12.40 -22.38 9.60
CA LEU A 19 -13.45 -21.39 9.73
C LEU A 19 -13.87 -21.30 11.20
N TYR A 20 -13.79 -20.09 11.75
CA TYR A 20 -14.25 -19.80 13.11
C TYR A 20 -15.49 -18.92 13.03
N ILE A 21 -16.56 -19.34 13.70
CA ILE A 21 -17.81 -18.58 13.84
C ILE A 21 -17.97 -18.16 15.30
N GLY A 22 -17.93 -16.85 15.55
CA GLY A 22 -18.04 -16.29 16.88
C GLY A 22 -17.58 -14.85 16.96
N ASP A 23 -17.48 -14.32 18.18
CA ASP A 23 -16.89 -12.99 18.38
C ASP A 23 -15.38 -13.05 18.19
N SER A 24 -14.90 -12.26 17.24
CA SER A 24 -13.46 -12.19 16.91
C SER A 24 -12.58 -11.67 18.06
N LEU A 25 -13.15 -11.02 19.08
CA LEU A 25 -12.43 -10.64 20.31
C LEU A 25 -12.02 -11.85 21.15
N ASN A 26 -12.67 -13.00 20.96
CA ASN A 26 -12.42 -14.23 21.70
C ASN A 26 -11.45 -15.20 21.02
N ILE A 27 -10.81 -14.77 19.89
CA ILE A 27 -9.79 -15.58 19.22
C ILE A 27 -8.62 -15.84 20.18
N SER A 28 -8.13 -17.10 20.20
CA SER A 28 -7.01 -17.48 21.05
C SER A 28 -5.75 -16.70 20.76
N LYS A 29 -5.26 -15.94 21.73
CA LYS A 29 -4.04 -15.11 21.63
C LYS A 29 -2.74 -15.92 21.56
N LYS A 30 -2.79 -17.25 21.69
CA LYS A 30 -1.63 -18.12 21.53
C LYS A 30 -1.19 -18.24 20.07
N GLN A 31 -2.11 -18.05 19.13
CA GLN A 31 -1.81 -18.07 17.71
C GLN A 31 -1.33 -16.71 17.25
N LYS A 32 -0.30 -16.68 16.41
CA LYS A 32 0.21 -15.47 15.75
C LYS A 32 0.04 -15.60 14.25
N PHE A 33 -0.22 -14.48 13.61
CA PHE A 33 -0.46 -14.41 12.16
C PHE A 33 0.54 -13.47 11.50
N ARG A 34 1.09 -13.91 10.38
CA ARG A 34 1.98 -13.08 9.55
C ARG A 34 1.22 -12.02 8.77
N MET A 35 -0.03 -12.32 8.39
CA MET A 35 -0.93 -11.39 7.72
C MET A 35 -2.30 -11.49 8.33
N ILE A 36 -2.91 -10.34 8.61
CA ILE A 36 -4.30 -10.22 9.02
C ILE A 36 -5.00 -9.27 8.05
N TYR A 37 -6.14 -9.68 7.50
CA TYR A 37 -7.06 -8.79 6.81
C TYR A 37 -8.32 -8.65 7.66
N PHE A 38 -8.62 -7.43 8.05
CA PHE A 38 -9.76 -7.13 8.92
C PHE A 38 -10.75 -6.20 8.21
N ASP A 39 -11.98 -6.66 8.09
CA ASP A 39 -13.09 -5.99 7.40
C ASP A 39 -14.25 -5.84 8.39
N PRO A 40 -14.23 -4.83 9.28
CA PRO A 40 -15.27 -4.59 10.27
C PRO A 40 -16.53 -3.98 9.66
N PRO A 41 -17.63 -3.89 10.42
CA PRO A 41 -18.73 -2.99 10.09
C PRO A 41 -18.22 -1.56 9.82
N PHE A 42 -18.80 -0.85 8.83
CA PHE A 42 -18.25 0.44 8.35
C PHE A 42 -18.94 1.68 8.95
N ASN A 43 -19.83 1.51 9.92
CA ASN A 43 -20.70 2.57 10.42
C ASN A 43 -21.47 3.26 9.27
N SER A 44 -22.09 2.44 8.45
CA SER A 44 -22.74 2.91 7.21
C SER A 44 -24.13 3.52 7.40
N ASP A 45 -24.62 3.60 8.64
CA ASP A 45 -25.98 4.02 9.02
C ASP A 45 -27.09 3.18 8.35
N ARG A 46 -26.85 1.86 8.22
CA ARG A 46 -27.75 0.91 7.56
C ARG A 46 -28.04 -0.30 8.41
N ASP A 47 -29.24 -0.85 8.21
CA ASP A 47 -29.60 -2.19 8.65
C ASP A 47 -29.47 -3.15 7.47
N TYR A 48 -28.72 -4.19 7.65
CA TYR A 48 -28.56 -5.26 6.67
C TYR A 48 -29.50 -6.41 7.01
N LYS A 49 -30.28 -6.86 6.03
CA LYS A 49 -31.24 -7.96 6.19
C LYS A 49 -30.64 -9.27 5.73
N LEU A 50 -31.09 -10.35 6.33
CA LEU A 50 -30.78 -11.70 5.89
C LEU A 50 -31.62 -12.00 4.65
N ASP A 51 -30.97 -12.06 3.50
CA ASP A 51 -31.54 -12.45 2.21
C ASP A 51 -32.88 -11.75 1.87
N CYS A 52 -33.86 -12.48 1.31
CA CYS A 52 -35.19 -11.96 0.98
C CYS A 52 -36.17 -11.95 2.18
N SER A 53 -35.71 -12.32 3.38
CA SER A 53 -36.53 -12.30 4.59
C SER A 53 -36.63 -10.88 5.18
N SER A 54 -37.66 -10.66 5.99
CA SER A 54 -37.80 -9.43 6.78
C SER A 54 -36.85 -9.37 7.95
N ASP A 55 -36.11 -10.46 8.21
CA ASP A 55 -35.28 -10.59 9.39
C ASP A 55 -34.01 -9.73 9.31
N LEU A 56 -33.68 -9.09 10.43
CA LEU A 56 -32.49 -8.26 10.57
C LEU A 56 -31.26 -9.16 10.63
N GLY A 57 -30.33 -8.98 9.68
CA GLY A 57 -29.02 -9.63 9.71
C GLY A 57 -28.12 -8.97 10.74
N PHE A 58 -27.80 -7.71 10.54
CA PHE A 58 -27.09 -6.88 11.52
C PHE A 58 -27.37 -5.39 11.28
N SER A 59 -27.23 -4.60 12.34
CA SER A 59 -27.30 -3.14 12.27
C SER A 59 -25.89 -2.57 12.23
N ASP A 60 -25.64 -1.70 11.25
CA ASP A 60 -24.36 -0.97 11.10
C ASP A 60 -24.57 0.51 11.39
N LYS A 61 -25.26 0.77 12.52
CA LYS A 61 -25.59 2.12 13.02
C LYS A 61 -24.96 2.29 14.40
N TRP A 62 -23.97 3.14 14.46
CA TRP A 62 -23.19 3.38 15.68
C TRP A 62 -23.14 4.88 15.99
N SER A 63 -23.09 5.25 17.27
CA SER A 63 -22.54 6.56 17.62
C SER A 63 -21.02 6.54 17.42
N ASP A 64 -20.41 7.70 17.19
CA ASP A 64 -18.96 7.79 16.98
C ASP A 64 -18.17 7.22 18.18
N GLU A 65 -18.64 7.46 19.40
CA GLU A 65 -18.00 6.97 20.62
C GLU A 65 -18.04 5.44 20.71
N ASN A 66 -19.22 4.84 20.47
CA ASN A 66 -19.38 3.38 20.51
C ASN A 66 -18.58 2.70 19.40
N TYR A 67 -18.54 3.33 18.22
CA TYR A 67 -17.76 2.82 17.10
C TYR A 67 -16.25 2.92 17.37
N GLU A 68 -15.80 4.06 17.93
CA GLU A 68 -14.38 4.20 18.31
C GLU A 68 -13.97 3.14 19.34
N GLU A 69 -14.82 2.86 20.35
CA GLU A 69 -14.57 1.83 21.35
C GLU A 69 -14.50 0.42 20.71
N PHE A 70 -15.47 0.11 19.83
CA PHE A 70 -15.49 -1.15 19.09
C PHE A 70 -14.20 -1.34 18.28
N ILE A 71 -13.81 -0.36 17.50
CA ILE A 71 -12.60 -0.41 16.67
C ILE A 71 -11.33 -0.53 17.54
N ARG A 72 -11.26 0.20 18.64
CA ARG A 72 -10.13 0.16 19.57
C ARG A 72 -9.91 -1.24 20.16
N LYS A 73 -10.97 -1.87 20.64
CA LYS A 73 -10.91 -3.24 21.19
C LYS A 73 -10.39 -4.23 20.14
N HIS A 74 -10.90 -4.15 18.92
CA HIS A 74 -10.45 -5.04 17.85
C HIS A 74 -9.00 -4.78 17.46
N ILE A 75 -8.59 -3.52 17.29
CA ILE A 75 -7.20 -3.18 16.97
C ILE A 75 -6.23 -3.70 18.05
N ASP A 76 -6.62 -3.64 19.34
CA ASP A 76 -5.80 -4.16 20.44
C ASP A 76 -5.60 -5.67 20.32
N VAL A 77 -6.66 -6.42 20.05
CA VAL A 77 -6.58 -7.88 19.83
C VAL A 77 -5.78 -8.21 18.58
N LEU A 78 -6.05 -7.53 17.46
CA LEU A 78 -5.34 -7.75 16.19
C LEU A 78 -3.85 -7.45 16.31
N TYR A 79 -3.47 -6.41 17.05
CA TYR A 79 -2.08 -6.10 17.34
C TYR A 79 -1.39 -7.23 18.10
N GLU A 80 -2.06 -7.81 19.10
CA GLU A 80 -1.52 -8.94 19.86
C GLU A 80 -1.40 -10.21 19.00
N LEU A 81 -2.36 -10.45 18.08
CA LEU A 81 -2.35 -11.61 17.18
C LEU A 81 -1.32 -11.51 16.04
N LEU A 82 -0.88 -10.30 15.70
CA LEU A 82 0.06 -10.08 14.63
C LEU A 82 1.50 -10.42 15.05
N GLU A 83 2.24 -11.13 14.17
CA GLU A 83 3.69 -11.34 14.32
C GLU A 83 4.44 -10.00 14.28
N GLU A 84 5.69 -9.97 14.81
CA GLU A 84 6.49 -8.73 14.85
C GLU A 84 6.88 -8.20 13.46
N ASP A 85 7.05 -9.08 12.48
CA ASP A 85 7.29 -8.76 11.06
C ASP A 85 6.02 -8.87 10.19
N GLY A 86 4.87 -9.08 10.83
CA GLY A 86 3.57 -9.25 10.18
C GLY A 86 2.98 -7.93 9.68
N THR A 87 1.94 -8.06 8.85
CA THR A 87 1.18 -6.94 8.27
C THR A 87 -0.31 -7.08 8.55
N LEU A 88 -0.91 -6.05 9.13
CA LEU A 88 -2.35 -5.88 9.22
C LEU A 88 -2.84 -5.04 8.06
N PHE A 89 -3.84 -5.54 7.32
CA PHE A 89 -4.65 -4.78 6.37
C PHE A 89 -6.01 -4.51 6.98
N PHE A 90 -6.28 -3.26 7.31
CA PHE A 90 -7.53 -2.80 7.92
C PHE A 90 -8.37 -2.09 6.88
N HIS A 91 -9.47 -2.72 6.46
CA HIS A 91 -10.36 -2.20 5.43
C HIS A 91 -11.49 -1.37 6.03
N ILE A 92 -11.79 -0.23 5.42
CA ILE A 92 -12.85 0.67 5.88
C ILE A 92 -13.37 1.54 4.72
N SER A 93 -14.61 1.98 4.82
CA SER A 93 -15.14 3.00 3.92
C SER A 93 -14.41 4.33 4.09
N SER A 94 -14.19 5.04 2.98
CA SER A 94 -13.63 6.40 3.01
C SER A 94 -14.45 7.39 3.85
N MET A 95 -15.71 7.10 4.13
CA MET A 95 -16.58 7.96 4.95
C MET A 95 -16.25 7.90 6.44
N CYS A 96 -15.76 6.77 6.94
CA CYS A 96 -15.46 6.54 8.36
C CYS A 96 -13.96 6.34 8.64
N MET A 97 -13.09 6.63 7.68
CA MET A 97 -11.66 6.35 7.77
C MET A 97 -10.94 7.07 8.93
N TYR A 98 -11.45 8.19 9.40
CA TYR A 98 -10.82 9.06 10.41
C TYR A 98 -10.77 8.40 11.80
N ILE A 99 -11.76 7.59 12.18
CA ILE A 99 -11.79 6.91 13.47
C ILE A 99 -10.68 5.86 13.58
N PRO A 100 -10.62 4.82 12.68
CA PRO A 100 -9.55 3.84 12.77
C PRO A 100 -8.17 4.45 12.48
N GLU A 101 -8.03 5.46 11.61
CA GLU A 101 -6.75 6.08 11.33
C GLU A 101 -6.06 6.59 12.59
N LYS A 102 -6.77 7.34 13.43
CA LYS A 102 -6.23 7.87 14.69
C LYS A 102 -5.74 6.74 15.62
N ILE A 103 -6.52 5.67 15.75
CA ILE A 103 -6.19 4.54 16.62
C ILE A 103 -4.99 3.77 16.06
N LEU A 104 -4.99 3.47 14.76
CA LEU A 104 -3.93 2.74 14.08
C LEU A 104 -2.59 3.48 14.17
N ARG A 105 -2.56 4.81 13.92
CA ARG A 105 -1.35 5.63 14.02
C ARG A 105 -0.79 5.72 15.44
N ASN A 106 -1.63 5.61 16.46
CA ASN A 106 -1.19 5.55 17.86
C ASN A 106 -0.63 4.18 18.25
N LYS A 107 -1.05 3.10 17.57
CA LYS A 107 -0.69 1.73 17.92
C LYS A 107 0.46 1.18 17.08
N PHE A 108 0.47 1.45 15.78
CA PHE A 108 1.44 0.91 14.82
C PHE A 108 2.50 1.94 14.45
N LYS A 109 3.71 1.49 14.21
CA LYS A 109 4.81 2.36 13.83
C LYS A 109 4.76 2.82 12.37
N LEU A 110 4.19 1.99 11.50
CA LEU A 110 3.97 2.30 10.09
C LEU A 110 2.48 2.11 9.77
N VAL A 111 1.87 3.14 9.20
CA VAL A 111 0.47 3.14 8.77
C VAL A 111 0.39 3.85 7.43
N GLU A 112 0.10 3.08 6.39
CA GLU A 112 0.08 3.54 5.00
C GLU A 112 -1.31 3.30 4.39
N PRO A 113 -1.95 4.30 3.75
CA PRO A 113 -3.23 4.12 3.09
C PRO A 113 -3.05 3.50 1.71
N ILE A 114 -3.88 2.51 1.41
CA ILE A 114 -4.11 1.98 0.07
C ILE A 114 -5.50 2.43 -0.37
N PHE A 115 -5.58 3.20 -1.45
CA PHE A 115 -6.84 3.68 -2.00
C PHE A 115 -7.38 2.67 -3.01
N TRP A 116 -8.41 1.95 -2.61
CA TRP A 116 -9.02 0.94 -3.47
C TRP A 116 -10.24 1.49 -4.20
N LYS A 117 -10.11 1.67 -5.52
CA LYS A 117 -11.22 2.03 -6.38
C LYS A 117 -12.10 0.81 -6.64
N LYS A 118 -13.18 0.66 -5.87
CA LYS A 118 -14.06 -0.52 -5.89
C LYS A 118 -15.08 -0.54 -7.03
N CYS A 119 -15.44 0.60 -7.58
CA CYS A 119 -16.42 0.68 -8.67
C CYS A 119 -16.23 1.93 -9.52
N ARG A 120 -16.96 1.97 -10.66
CA ARG A 120 -17.10 3.21 -11.46
C ARG A 120 -18.04 4.20 -10.76
N SER A 121 -17.98 5.46 -11.18
CA SER A 121 -18.93 6.48 -10.72
C SER A 121 -20.37 6.02 -10.95
N LYS A 122 -21.23 6.22 -9.94
CA LYS A 122 -22.65 5.89 -10.04
C LYS A 122 -23.39 7.07 -10.65
N ASN A 123 -24.06 6.86 -11.79
CA ASN A 123 -24.78 7.92 -12.51
C ASN A 123 -26.11 8.34 -11.86
N ASN A 124 -26.61 7.59 -10.86
CA ASN A 124 -27.88 7.85 -10.18
C ASN A 124 -27.77 8.72 -8.91
N VAL A 125 -26.60 9.29 -8.68
CA VAL A 125 -26.40 10.17 -7.52
C VAL A 125 -26.75 11.62 -7.88
N LYS A 126 -27.76 12.17 -7.21
CA LYS A 126 -28.30 13.51 -7.54
C LYS A 126 -27.81 14.61 -6.60
N THR A 127 -27.48 14.30 -5.35
CA THR A 127 -27.23 15.29 -4.28
C THR A 127 -25.84 15.22 -3.65
N LYS A 128 -25.03 14.19 -3.97
CA LYS A 128 -23.68 14.00 -3.41
C LYS A 128 -22.78 13.29 -4.39
N LEU A 129 -21.49 13.33 -4.18
CA LEU A 129 -20.55 12.50 -4.93
C LEU A 129 -20.72 11.03 -4.56
N GLY A 130 -20.64 10.15 -5.56
CA GLY A 130 -20.71 8.69 -5.33
C GLY A 130 -19.46 8.18 -4.60
N SER A 131 -19.63 7.38 -3.55
CA SER A 131 -18.52 6.70 -2.89
C SER A 131 -18.00 5.57 -3.80
N VAL A 132 -16.82 5.76 -4.39
CA VAL A 132 -16.18 4.83 -5.32
C VAL A 132 -14.87 4.27 -4.79
N ILE A 133 -14.43 4.75 -3.62
CA ILE A 133 -13.14 4.40 -3.01
C ILE A 133 -13.40 3.90 -1.60
N ASP A 134 -12.71 2.81 -1.25
CA ASP A 134 -12.49 2.42 0.14
C ASP A 134 -11.00 2.56 0.47
N ILE A 135 -10.71 2.57 1.76
CA ILE A 135 -9.34 2.69 2.28
C ILE A 135 -8.96 1.35 2.92
N ILE A 136 -7.77 0.87 2.58
CA ILE A 136 -7.16 -0.26 3.27
C ILE A 136 -5.89 0.28 3.94
N TRP A 137 -5.91 0.36 5.27
CA TRP A 137 -4.75 0.75 6.05
C TRP A 137 -3.79 -0.42 6.16
N LYS A 138 -2.60 -0.32 5.54
CA LYS A 138 -1.49 -1.27 5.74
C LYS A 138 -0.72 -0.85 6.98
N CYS A 139 -0.70 -1.70 8.00
CA CYS A 139 -0.13 -1.41 9.31
C CYS A 139 0.95 -2.42 9.68
N ASN A 140 2.10 -1.91 10.18
CA ASN A 140 3.20 -2.74 10.64
C ASN A 140 3.70 -2.25 12.01
N LYS A 141 4.07 -3.18 12.90
CA LYS A 141 4.60 -2.88 14.23
C LYS A 141 5.97 -2.19 14.18
N ASN A 142 6.79 -2.54 13.19
CA ASN A 142 8.14 -2.01 13.02
C ASN A 142 8.51 -1.88 11.54
N LYS A 143 9.75 -1.45 11.24
CA LYS A 143 10.25 -1.29 9.86
C LYS A 143 10.73 -2.60 9.21
N ASN A 144 10.91 -3.66 9.98
CA ASN A 144 11.47 -4.93 9.53
C ASN A 144 10.35 -5.92 9.15
N TYR A 145 9.35 -5.46 8.43
CA TYR A 145 8.29 -6.31 7.92
C TYR A 145 8.67 -6.96 6.58
N LYS A 146 8.09 -8.12 6.30
CA LYS A 146 8.29 -8.81 5.03
C LYS A 146 7.53 -8.10 3.92
N PHE A 147 8.26 -7.63 2.91
CA PHE A 147 7.70 -7.00 1.72
C PHE A 147 8.27 -7.64 0.46
N ASN A 148 7.42 -8.14 -0.40
CA ASN A 148 7.80 -8.62 -1.73
C ASN A 148 7.49 -7.50 -2.74
N LEU A 149 8.51 -7.08 -3.48
CA LEU A 149 8.33 -6.06 -4.51
C LEU A 149 7.32 -6.55 -5.56
N VAL A 150 6.24 -5.80 -5.71
CA VAL A 150 5.26 -6.02 -6.78
C VAL A 150 5.63 -5.11 -7.94
N THR A 151 5.98 -5.71 -9.07
CA THR A 151 6.27 -5.00 -10.30
C THR A 151 5.10 -5.13 -11.26
N GLN A 152 4.85 -4.07 -12.01
CA GLN A 152 3.87 -4.05 -13.08
C GLN A 152 4.58 -3.77 -14.40
N GLU A 153 4.15 -4.41 -15.47
CA GLU A 153 4.60 -4.06 -16.81
C GLU A 153 4.25 -2.62 -17.11
N LYS A 154 5.19 -1.94 -17.75
CA LYS A 154 4.97 -0.54 -18.16
C LYS A 154 3.96 -0.50 -19.29
N ASP A 155 3.09 0.50 -19.24
CA ASP A 155 2.13 0.77 -20.32
C ASP A 155 2.81 0.90 -21.68
N ALA A 156 2.24 0.28 -22.73
CA ALA A 156 2.81 0.30 -24.08
C ALA A 156 2.97 1.72 -24.65
N THR A 157 2.05 2.63 -24.33
CA THR A 157 2.12 4.03 -24.73
C THR A 157 3.28 4.74 -24.03
N TYR A 158 3.48 4.44 -22.73
CA TYR A 158 4.63 4.94 -21.98
C TYR A 158 5.95 4.44 -22.58
N LEU A 159 6.05 3.15 -22.89
CA LEU A 159 7.26 2.57 -23.49
C LEU A 159 7.57 3.24 -24.83
N LYS A 160 6.60 3.37 -25.72
CA LYS A 160 6.74 4.01 -27.02
C LYS A 160 7.15 5.49 -26.93
N ASN A 161 6.62 6.22 -25.94
CA ASN A 161 6.88 7.64 -25.79
C ASN A 161 8.18 7.94 -25.04
N SER A 162 8.60 7.08 -24.13
CA SER A 162 9.78 7.29 -23.28
C SER A 162 11.05 6.66 -23.86
N PHE A 163 10.93 5.51 -24.53
CA PHE A 163 12.06 4.75 -25.07
C PHE A 163 12.11 4.88 -26.59
N LYS A 164 12.42 6.09 -27.10
CA LYS A 164 12.39 6.44 -28.53
C LYS A 164 13.64 6.08 -29.29
N ASN A 165 14.76 5.90 -28.60
CA ASN A 165 16.01 5.54 -29.20
C ASN A 165 16.15 4.02 -29.24
N GLU A 166 16.88 3.51 -30.23
CA GLU A 166 17.11 2.08 -30.42
C GLU A 166 18.56 1.80 -30.74
N ASP A 167 19.12 0.76 -30.16
CA ASP A 167 20.43 0.21 -30.51
C ASP A 167 20.38 -1.35 -30.47
N LYS A 168 21.53 -2.00 -30.65
CA LYS A 168 21.64 -3.47 -30.62
C LYS A 168 21.18 -4.13 -29.31
N ARG A 169 20.98 -3.37 -28.25
CA ARG A 169 20.50 -3.82 -26.93
C ARG A 169 18.98 -3.64 -26.78
N GLY A 170 18.32 -2.92 -27.71
CA GLY A 170 16.91 -2.62 -27.71
C GLY A 170 16.61 -1.13 -27.52
N ASN A 171 15.33 -0.84 -27.20
CA ASN A 171 14.86 0.53 -27.03
C ASN A 171 15.35 1.15 -25.71
N TYR A 172 15.79 2.41 -25.77
CA TYR A 172 16.28 3.12 -24.58
C TYR A 172 15.84 4.59 -24.53
N SER A 173 15.96 5.17 -23.35
CA SER A 173 15.79 6.61 -23.13
C SER A 173 17.11 7.24 -22.67
N LEU A 174 17.32 8.50 -23.00
CA LEU A 174 18.47 9.26 -22.52
C LEU A 174 18.22 9.79 -21.11
N GLY A 175 19.21 9.65 -20.25
CA GLY A 175 19.26 10.24 -18.93
C GLY A 175 20.32 11.33 -18.84
N HIS A 176 20.12 12.31 -17.96
CA HIS A 176 21.11 13.36 -17.72
C HIS A 176 22.25 12.83 -16.84
N LEU A 177 23.49 12.96 -17.31
CA LEU A 177 24.70 12.62 -16.56
C LEU A 177 25.19 13.76 -15.65
N VAL A 178 24.77 14.98 -15.96
CA VAL A 178 25.14 16.19 -15.20
C VAL A 178 24.05 16.50 -14.18
N THR A 179 24.43 16.86 -12.95
CA THR A 179 23.50 17.28 -11.91
C THR A 179 23.11 18.75 -12.07
N GLU A 180 21.90 19.11 -11.70
CA GLU A 180 21.46 20.50 -11.60
C GLU A 180 21.94 21.14 -10.28
N ASN A 181 22.19 20.32 -9.26
CA ASN A 181 22.63 20.78 -7.94
C ASN A 181 24.16 20.82 -7.85
N THR A 182 24.72 22.03 -7.85
CA THR A 182 26.17 22.28 -7.79
C THR A 182 26.87 21.76 -6.51
N LYS A 183 26.11 21.50 -5.45
CA LYS A 183 26.64 21.00 -4.16
C LYS A 183 26.72 19.48 -4.08
N MET A 184 26.02 18.75 -4.94
CA MET A 184 25.86 17.30 -4.83
C MET A 184 26.58 16.50 -5.93
N GLY A 185 27.08 17.15 -6.99
CA GLY A 185 27.74 16.47 -8.11
C GLY A 185 29.16 16.05 -7.80
N TYR A 186 29.58 14.91 -8.35
CA TYR A 186 30.97 14.49 -8.36
C TYR A 186 31.78 15.42 -9.25
N LYS A 187 32.90 15.94 -8.75
CA LYS A 187 33.77 16.89 -9.46
C LYS A 187 34.98 16.15 -10.02
N TYR A 188 34.96 15.94 -11.31
CA TYR A 188 36.09 15.40 -12.05
C TYR A 188 35.99 15.79 -13.54
N GLU A 189 37.13 15.78 -14.19
CA GLU A 189 37.29 16.01 -15.61
C GLU A 189 37.36 14.67 -16.34
N ILE A 190 36.70 14.56 -17.49
CA ILE A 190 36.78 13.37 -18.32
C ILE A 190 37.01 13.74 -19.76
N LYS A 191 37.93 13.03 -20.39
CA LYS A 191 38.21 13.15 -21.82
C LYS A 191 37.40 12.09 -22.57
N ILE A 192 36.61 12.54 -23.54
CA ILE A 192 35.87 11.66 -24.46
C ILE A 192 36.30 12.07 -25.86
N GLU A 193 36.94 11.16 -26.57
CA GLU A 193 37.66 11.46 -27.83
C GLU A 193 38.62 12.64 -27.65
N ASP A 194 38.47 13.70 -28.42
CA ASP A 194 39.32 14.91 -28.36
C ASP A 194 38.74 16.04 -27.50
N LYS A 195 37.61 15.78 -26.81
CA LYS A 195 36.92 16.77 -25.97
C LYS A 195 37.08 16.49 -24.48
N ILE A 196 37.29 17.56 -23.74
CA ILE A 196 37.33 17.51 -22.27
C ILE A 196 36.00 18.04 -21.71
N PHE A 197 35.39 17.29 -20.84
CA PHE A 197 34.15 17.65 -20.19
C PHE A 197 34.35 17.78 -18.65
N ASN A 198 34.02 18.96 -18.15
CA ASN A 198 34.10 19.27 -16.71
C ASN A 198 32.88 20.15 -16.33
N PRO A 199 31.72 19.55 -16.10
CA PRO A 199 30.52 20.35 -15.83
C PRO A 199 30.61 21.05 -14.47
N ALA A 200 30.30 22.34 -14.45
CA ALA A 200 30.36 23.18 -13.25
C ALA A 200 29.50 22.65 -12.09
N SER A 201 28.34 22.05 -12.39
CA SER A 201 27.47 21.41 -11.40
C SER A 201 27.95 20.03 -10.98
N GLY A 202 28.83 19.39 -11.77
CA GLY A 202 29.36 18.05 -11.52
C GLY A 202 28.49 16.92 -12.12
N TRP A 203 29.01 15.74 -11.97
CA TRP A 203 28.43 14.52 -12.52
C TRP A 203 27.48 13.84 -11.52
N ARG A 204 26.44 13.14 -12.01
CA ARG A 204 25.53 12.36 -11.17
C ARG A 204 26.11 11.03 -10.72
N ILE A 205 27.12 10.53 -11.41
CA ILE A 205 27.75 9.23 -11.19
C ILE A 205 29.25 9.39 -10.95
N LYS A 206 29.89 8.38 -10.40
CA LYS A 206 31.33 8.36 -10.14
C LYS A 206 32.11 8.26 -11.45
N GLU A 207 33.37 8.70 -11.43
CA GLU A 207 34.25 8.68 -12.60
C GLU A 207 34.41 7.27 -13.20
N GLU A 208 34.61 6.27 -12.35
CA GLU A 208 34.79 4.87 -12.77
C GLU A 208 33.52 4.33 -13.49
N GLU A 209 32.36 4.70 -13.00
CA GLU A 209 31.10 4.30 -13.59
C GLU A 209 30.89 4.99 -14.95
N LEU A 210 31.22 6.29 -15.07
CA LEU A 210 31.14 7.00 -16.34
C LEU A 210 32.12 6.45 -17.37
N LYS A 211 33.35 6.11 -16.99
CA LYS A 211 34.32 5.45 -17.88
C LYS A 211 33.79 4.15 -18.43
N LYS A 212 33.21 3.32 -17.56
CA LYS A 212 32.57 2.07 -17.98
C LYS A 212 31.43 2.28 -18.98
N LEU A 213 30.56 3.29 -18.74
CA LEU A 213 29.47 3.61 -19.67
C LEU A 213 29.99 4.10 -21.03
N ILE A 214 31.13 4.80 -21.06
CA ILE A 214 31.78 5.22 -22.31
C ILE A 214 32.33 3.99 -23.08
N GLU A 215 33.04 3.09 -22.40
CA GLU A 215 33.55 1.84 -22.97
C GLU A 215 32.42 0.95 -23.54
N GLU A 216 31.26 0.96 -22.88
CA GLU A 216 30.07 0.23 -23.31
C GLU A 216 29.24 0.95 -24.40
N ASP A 217 29.71 2.08 -24.91
CA ASP A 217 28.99 2.92 -25.90
C ASP A 217 27.57 3.30 -25.43
N ARG A 218 27.47 3.79 -24.19
CA ARG A 218 26.21 4.20 -23.55
C ARG A 218 26.12 5.70 -23.25
N VAL A 219 27.09 6.46 -23.72
CA VAL A 219 27.15 7.91 -23.47
C VAL A 219 26.95 8.66 -24.79
N GLN A 220 25.93 9.53 -24.81
CA GLN A 220 25.76 10.49 -25.89
C GLN A 220 26.22 11.88 -25.43
N TYR A 221 27.03 12.54 -26.22
CA TYR A 221 27.51 13.90 -25.98
C TYR A 221 27.30 14.78 -27.20
N PRO A 222 27.17 16.11 -27.03
CA PRO A 222 26.92 17.02 -28.14
C PRO A 222 28.08 16.98 -29.16
N ILE A 223 27.76 16.62 -30.37
CA ILE A 223 28.67 16.76 -31.51
C ILE A 223 28.40 18.16 -32.05
N LYS A 224 29.30 19.10 -31.78
CA LYS A 224 29.34 20.38 -32.46
C LYS A 224 30.51 20.43 -33.42
#